data_32fb3f056411c1e9cff8878f63dfcb1c
#
_entry.id   32fb3f056411c1e9cff8878f63dfcb1c
#
_cell.length_a   1.000
_cell.length_b   1.000
_cell.length_c   1.000
_cell.angle_alpha   90.00
_cell.angle_beta   90.00
_cell.angle_gamma   90.00
#
_symmetry.space_group_name_H-M   'P 1'
#
loop_
_entity.id
_entity.type
_entity.pdbx_description
1 polymer ?
#
loop_
_entity_poly.entity_id
_entity_poly.type
_entity_poly.pdbx_seq_one_letter_code
_entity_poly.pdbx_strand_id
1 'polypeptide(L)'
;MNNKLPGIPDLHDGQLIGVLSSGRSAAVQATALDGCTWTLLLKGILRLRVADMYEGNIIFDCEVMETSSGAEAALEELVRGRQRDTDVQQWKDKLDDGPHKLIVITPSYGAKVIALTESIEVIQGHAFLNDTTA
;
A
#
# COMPACT_ATOMS: atom_id res chain seq x y z
N MET A 1 17.31 1.94 -6.62
CA MET A 1 16.83 0.62 -7.00
C MET A 1 15.37 0.47 -6.67
N ASN A 2 14.60 0.06 -7.64
CA ASN A 2 13.19 -0.08 -7.42
C ASN A 2 12.86 -1.37 -6.74
N ASN A 3 11.97 -1.33 -5.79
CA ASN A 3 11.45 -2.52 -5.14
C ASN A 3 10.08 -2.86 -5.67
N LYS A 4 9.84 -2.58 -6.94
CA LYS A 4 8.54 -2.85 -7.51
C LYS A 4 8.37 -4.33 -7.79
N LEU A 5 7.19 -4.83 -7.49
CA LEU A 5 6.84 -6.16 -7.91
C LEU A 5 6.63 -6.16 -9.42
N PRO A 6 6.88 -7.29 -10.08
CA PRO A 6 6.52 -7.38 -11.49
C PRO A 6 5.04 -7.08 -11.65
N GLY A 7 4.72 -6.22 -12.60
CA GLY A 7 3.34 -5.87 -12.86
C GLY A 7 2.84 -4.62 -12.16
N ILE A 8 3.58 -4.08 -11.22
CA ILE A 8 3.19 -2.80 -10.63
C ILE A 8 3.41 -1.71 -11.67
N PRO A 9 2.38 -0.93 -12.01
CA PRO A 9 2.54 0.12 -13.02
C PRO A 9 3.34 1.28 -12.47
N ASP A 10 3.82 2.13 -13.38
CA ASP A 10 4.47 3.36 -12.98
C ASP A 10 3.40 4.36 -12.62
N LEU A 11 3.28 4.68 -11.34
CA LEU A 11 2.27 5.61 -10.85
C LEU A 11 2.85 6.98 -10.53
N HIS A 12 4.12 7.24 -10.87
CA HIS A 12 4.75 8.53 -10.60
C HIS A 12 3.97 9.65 -11.30
N ASP A 13 3.66 10.69 -10.55
CA ASP A 13 2.86 11.83 -10.98
C ASP A 13 1.41 11.48 -11.30
N GLY A 14 1.00 10.23 -11.04
CA GLY A 14 -0.40 9.88 -11.16
C GLY A 14 -1.18 10.33 -9.94
N GLN A 15 -2.44 9.97 -9.91
CA GLN A 15 -3.33 10.36 -8.82
C GLN A 15 -3.79 9.15 -8.03
N LEU A 16 -3.79 9.29 -6.71
CA LEU A 16 -4.45 8.33 -5.85
C LEU A 16 -5.92 8.73 -5.80
N ILE A 17 -6.79 7.86 -6.28
CA ILE A 17 -8.21 8.15 -6.37
C ILE A 17 -8.91 7.83 -5.07
N GLY A 18 -8.57 6.70 -4.46
CA GLY A 18 -9.20 6.34 -3.21
C GLY A 18 -8.71 5.04 -2.67
N VAL A 19 -9.08 4.77 -1.42
CA VAL A 19 -8.80 3.51 -0.75
C VAL A 19 -10.10 3.03 -0.15
N LEU A 20 -10.52 1.84 -0.55
CA LEU A 20 -11.73 1.22 -0.02
C LEU A 20 -11.29 0.01 0.78
N SER A 21 -11.59 -0.04 2.06
CA SER A 21 -11.15 -1.15 2.87
C SER A 21 -12.33 -1.84 3.54
N SER A 22 -12.21 -3.14 3.71
CA SER A 22 -13.21 -3.93 4.40
C SER A 22 -12.51 -5.15 5.01
N GLY A 23 -12.57 -5.25 6.34
CA GLY A 23 -11.90 -6.33 7.03
C GLY A 23 -10.40 -6.29 6.77
N ARG A 24 -9.88 -7.39 6.22
CA ARG A 24 -8.45 -7.48 5.96
C ARG A 24 -8.14 -7.33 4.48
N SER A 25 -8.99 -6.62 3.76
CA SER A 25 -8.79 -6.37 2.33
C SER A 25 -8.95 -4.89 2.03
N ALA A 26 -8.27 -4.43 1.00
CA ALA A 26 -8.42 -3.05 0.55
C ALA A 26 -8.19 -2.97 -0.95
N ALA A 27 -8.89 -2.04 -1.57
CA ALA A 27 -8.69 -1.70 -2.97
C ALA A 27 -8.12 -0.28 -3.02
N VAL A 28 -6.91 -0.14 -3.53
CA VAL A 28 -6.25 1.15 -3.69
C VAL A 28 -6.35 1.53 -5.15
N GLN A 29 -7.11 2.57 -5.45
CA GLN A 29 -7.41 2.96 -6.82
C GLN A 29 -6.58 4.15 -7.22
N ALA A 30 -5.98 4.08 -8.39
CA ALA A 30 -5.10 5.13 -8.88
C ALA A 30 -5.26 5.31 -10.39
N THR A 31 -4.92 6.51 -10.86
CA THR A 31 -4.86 6.80 -12.28
C THR A 31 -3.42 7.22 -12.59
N ALA A 32 -2.79 6.51 -13.51
CA ALA A 32 -1.43 6.81 -13.89
C ALA A 32 -1.38 8.08 -14.74
N LEU A 33 -0.19 8.63 -14.91
CA LEU A 33 -0.02 9.86 -15.67
C LEU A 33 -0.53 9.74 -17.10
N ASP A 34 -0.43 8.56 -17.68
CA ASP A 34 -0.90 8.32 -19.05
C ASP A 34 -2.42 8.14 -19.14
N GLY A 35 -3.13 8.26 -18.03
CA GLY A 35 -4.60 8.14 -18.02
C GLY A 35 -5.10 6.74 -17.72
N CYS A 36 -4.25 5.75 -17.66
CA CYS A 36 -4.69 4.39 -17.33
C CYS A 36 -5.09 4.30 -15.88
N THR A 37 -6.17 3.59 -15.62
CA THR A 37 -6.65 3.39 -14.26
C THR A 37 -6.22 2.04 -13.74
N TRP A 38 -5.91 1.98 -12.46
CA TRP A 38 -5.37 0.78 -11.83
C TRP A 38 -5.97 0.59 -10.45
N THR A 39 -6.05 -0.66 -10.04
CA THR A 39 -6.41 -1.00 -8.67
C THR A 39 -5.34 -1.94 -8.13
N LEU A 40 -4.83 -1.63 -6.95
CA LEU A 40 -3.98 -2.54 -6.21
C LEU A 40 -4.88 -3.18 -5.15
N LEU A 41 -5.11 -4.47 -5.31
CA LEU A 41 -5.98 -5.19 -4.40
C LEU A 41 -5.14 -5.87 -3.35
N LEU A 42 -5.29 -5.44 -2.11
CA LEU A 42 -4.51 -5.94 -0.99
C LEU A 42 -5.34 -6.94 -0.21
N LYS A 43 -4.79 -8.11 0.05
CA LYS A 43 -5.49 -9.15 0.80
C LYS A 43 -4.61 -9.67 1.92
N GLY A 44 -5.22 -10.00 3.04
CA GLY A 44 -4.50 -10.44 4.21
C GLY A 44 -3.76 -9.30 4.88
N ILE A 45 -4.41 -8.17 5.02
CA ILE A 45 -3.79 -6.98 5.61
C ILE A 45 -3.62 -7.17 7.09
N LEU A 46 -2.40 -6.96 7.59
CA LEU A 46 -2.16 -6.89 9.02
C LEU A 46 -2.35 -5.47 9.52
N ARG A 47 -1.98 -4.49 8.70
CA ARG A 47 -2.09 -3.11 9.08
C ARG A 47 -2.15 -2.23 7.87
N LEU A 48 -3.04 -1.25 7.90
CA LEU A 48 -3.20 -0.25 6.84
C LEU A 48 -3.22 1.12 7.49
N ARG A 49 -2.48 2.05 6.92
CA ARG A 49 -2.53 3.44 7.33
C ARG A 49 -2.65 4.33 6.11
N VAL A 50 -3.66 5.19 6.12
CA VAL A 50 -3.84 6.21 5.08
C VAL A 50 -3.85 7.54 5.81
N ALA A 51 -2.98 8.45 5.44
CA ALA A 51 -2.86 9.73 6.11
C ALA A 51 -2.96 10.86 5.11
N ASP A 52 -3.59 11.95 5.54
CA ASP A 52 -3.62 13.23 4.79
C ASP A 52 -4.31 13.14 3.43
N MET A 53 -5.44 12.44 3.39
CA MET A 53 -6.22 12.36 2.16
C MET A 53 -6.88 13.71 1.89
N TYR A 54 -6.62 14.27 0.72
CA TYR A 54 -7.18 15.54 0.30
C TYR A 54 -7.94 15.36 -1.01
N GLU A 55 -8.36 16.45 -1.62
CA GLU A 55 -9.16 16.37 -2.81
C GLU A 55 -8.36 15.98 -4.06
N GLY A 56 -7.08 16.21 -4.07
CA GLY A 56 -6.26 15.80 -5.21
C GLY A 56 -4.96 15.23 -4.69
N ASN A 57 -4.85 13.91 -4.69
CA ASN A 57 -3.69 13.24 -4.11
C ASN A 57 -2.77 12.80 -5.23
N ILE A 58 -1.57 13.36 -5.27
CA ILE A 58 -0.62 13.09 -6.34
C ILE A 58 0.47 12.17 -5.84
N ILE A 59 0.72 11.11 -6.56
CA ILE A 59 1.67 10.07 -6.16
C ILE A 59 3.07 10.46 -6.59
N PHE A 60 4.02 10.41 -5.66
CA PHE A 60 5.41 10.55 -6.01
C PHE A 60 6.00 9.19 -6.37
N ASP A 61 5.74 8.19 -5.55
CA ASP A 61 6.31 6.86 -5.78
C ASP A 61 5.45 5.79 -5.14
N CYS A 62 5.50 4.59 -5.69
CA CYS A 62 4.84 3.42 -5.15
C CYS A 62 5.87 2.30 -5.07
N GLU A 63 6.20 1.90 -3.85
CA GLU A 63 7.21 0.87 -3.62
C GLU A 63 6.63 -0.32 -2.93
N VAL A 64 7.13 -1.51 -3.26
CA VAL A 64 6.77 -2.72 -2.53
C VAL A 64 8.06 -3.35 -2.01
N MET A 65 8.10 -3.58 -0.71
CA MET A 65 9.26 -4.17 -0.05
C MET A 65 8.90 -5.56 0.44
N GLU A 66 9.79 -6.50 0.19
CA GLU A 66 9.55 -7.88 0.59
C GLU A 66 10.47 -8.32 1.72
N THR A 67 11.34 -7.44 2.16
CA THR A 67 12.22 -7.69 3.30
C THR A 67 12.26 -6.46 4.17
N SER A 68 12.76 -6.61 5.39
CA SER A 68 12.84 -5.48 6.30
C SER A 68 13.97 -4.52 5.93
N SER A 69 14.83 -4.88 5.00
CA SER A 69 15.93 -4.02 4.59
C SER A 69 15.38 -2.73 3.97
N GLY A 70 15.71 -1.61 4.57
CA GLY A 70 15.22 -0.32 4.08
C GLY A 70 13.80 0.01 4.44
N ALA A 71 13.11 -0.86 5.19
CA ALA A 71 11.70 -0.67 5.49
C ALA A 71 11.44 -0.06 6.87
N GLU A 72 12.48 0.19 7.65
CA GLU A 72 12.29 0.54 9.05
C GLU A 72 11.49 1.82 9.25
N ALA A 73 11.79 2.85 8.49
CA ALA A 73 11.08 4.12 8.65
C ALA A 73 9.60 3.97 8.30
N ALA A 74 9.28 3.21 7.25
CA ALA A 74 7.89 2.99 6.86
C ALA A 74 7.16 2.16 7.90
N LEU A 75 7.82 1.15 8.48
CA LEU A 75 7.19 0.35 9.50
C LEU A 75 6.92 1.16 10.76
N GLU A 76 7.85 2.05 11.13
CA GLU A 76 7.63 2.93 12.26
C GLU A 76 6.45 3.84 12.02
N GLU A 77 6.34 4.36 10.82
CA GLU A 77 5.21 5.22 10.49
C GLU A 77 3.91 4.44 10.49
N LEU A 78 3.93 3.20 10.01
CA LEU A 78 2.73 2.36 9.95
C LEU A 78 2.13 2.14 11.34
N VAL A 79 2.97 2.02 12.37
CA VAL A 79 2.47 1.77 13.72
C VAL A 79 2.20 3.04 14.51
N ARG A 80 2.53 4.19 13.95
CA ARG A 80 2.37 5.46 14.67
C ARG A 80 0.90 5.69 14.96
N GLY A 81 0.62 6.21 16.15
CA GLY A 81 -0.73 6.53 16.52
C GLY A 81 -1.50 5.39 17.15
N ARG A 82 -0.96 4.16 17.13
CA ARG A 82 -1.60 3.07 17.84
C ARG A 82 -0.91 2.90 19.18
N GLN A 83 -1.67 2.41 20.15
CA GLN A 83 -1.16 2.26 21.44
C GLN A 83 -0.29 1.14 21.48
N ARG A 84 0.79 1.40 22.08
CA ARG A 84 1.61 0.51 22.59
C ARG A 84 1.76 -0.82 22.04
N ASP A 85 1.35 -1.55 21.79
CA ASP A 85 1.56 -2.85 21.58
C ASP A 85 2.27 -3.30 20.42
N THR A 86 2.55 -2.47 19.47
CA THR A 86 3.14 -2.91 18.24
C THR A 86 4.62 -2.65 18.28
N ASP A 87 5.38 -3.71 18.19
CA ASP A 87 6.81 -3.63 18.15
C ASP A 87 7.22 -3.69 16.70
N VAL A 88 7.96 -2.71 16.24
CA VAL A 88 8.44 -2.66 14.87
C VAL A 88 9.20 -3.95 14.52
N GLN A 89 9.89 -4.53 15.48
CA GLN A 89 10.61 -5.77 15.23
C GLN A 89 9.68 -6.90 14.81
N GLN A 90 8.50 -6.98 15.38
CA GLN A 90 7.53 -8.00 14.96
C GLN A 90 7.16 -7.84 13.51
N TRP A 91 7.00 -6.61 13.04
CA TRP A 91 6.66 -6.36 11.65
C TRP A 91 7.83 -6.66 10.72
N LYS A 92 9.06 -6.38 11.16
CA LYS A 92 10.23 -6.75 10.40
C LYS A 92 10.30 -8.26 10.22
N ASP A 93 10.00 -8.99 11.29
CA ASP A 93 10.01 -10.45 11.22
C ASP A 93 8.94 -10.97 10.27
N LYS A 94 7.78 -10.34 10.24
CA LYS A 94 6.74 -10.72 9.30
C LYS A 94 7.19 -10.57 7.86
N LEU A 95 7.91 -9.49 7.58
CA LEU A 95 8.42 -9.28 6.22
C LEU A 95 9.50 -10.29 5.88
N ASP A 96 10.42 -10.55 6.80
CA ASP A 96 11.56 -11.39 6.51
C ASP A 96 11.22 -12.88 6.46
N ASP A 97 10.27 -13.29 7.30
CA ASP A 97 10.03 -14.72 7.51
C ASP A 97 8.73 -15.22 6.91
N GLY A 98 7.90 -14.37 6.40
CA GLY A 98 6.59 -14.79 5.94
C GLY A 98 6.30 -14.31 4.54
N PRO A 99 5.06 -14.48 4.10
CA PRO A 99 4.67 -14.06 2.75
C PRO A 99 4.36 -12.58 2.66
N HIS A 100 4.49 -11.85 3.75
CA HIS A 100 4.01 -10.48 3.79
C HIS A 100 4.87 -9.52 2.99
N LYS A 101 4.23 -8.49 2.47
CA LYS A 101 4.86 -7.42 1.72
C LYS A 101 4.44 -6.09 2.31
N LEU A 102 5.31 -5.11 2.20
CA LEU A 102 5.01 -3.76 2.63
C LEU A 102 4.87 -2.88 1.40
N ILE A 103 3.70 -2.29 1.21
CA ILE A 103 3.51 -1.34 0.13
C ILE A 103 3.49 0.06 0.70
N VAL A 104 4.23 0.97 0.06
CA VAL A 104 4.32 2.36 0.47
C VAL A 104 4.05 3.23 -0.74
N ILE A 105 2.98 4.01 -0.68
CA ILE A 105 2.68 5.01 -1.71
C ILE A 105 3.01 6.35 -1.10
N THR A 106 4.08 6.96 -1.59
CA THR A 106 4.58 8.22 -1.09
C THR A 106 4.01 9.36 -1.94
N PRO A 107 3.41 10.38 -1.32
CA PRO A 107 2.80 11.46 -2.08
C PRO A 107 3.80 12.55 -2.41
N SER A 108 3.54 13.26 -3.52
CA SER A 108 4.08 14.59 -3.68
C SER A 108 3.05 15.62 -3.20
N TYR A 109 1.78 15.21 -3.09
CA TYR A 109 0.73 16.03 -2.48
C TYR A 109 -0.36 15.09 -1.97
N GLY A 110 -0.76 15.25 -0.73
CA GLY A 110 -1.91 14.53 -0.20
C GLY A 110 -1.54 13.21 0.46
N ALA A 111 -2.32 12.20 0.17
CA ALA A 111 -2.33 10.98 0.96
C ALA A 111 -1.10 10.11 0.83
N LYS A 112 -0.62 9.62 1.96
CA LYS A 112 0.38 8.57 2.01
C LYS A 112 -0.29 7.28 2.45
N VAL A 113 -0.02 6.19 1.76
CA VAL A 113 -0.60 4.90 2.07
C VAL A 113 0.52 3.92 2.41
N ILE A 114 0.39 3.27 3.54
CA ILE A 114 1.33 2.22 3.95
C ILE A 114 0.51 1.03 4.38
N ALA A 115 0.85 -0.15 3.88
CA ALA A 115 0.14 -1.36 4.28
C ALA A 115 1.07 -2.55 4.35
N LEU A 116 0.89 -3.36 5.38
CA LEU A 116 1.56 -4.65 5.50
C LEU A 116 0.51 -5.70 5.19
N THR A 117 0.72 -6.45 4.11
CA THR A 117 -0.30 -7.32 3.54
C THR A 117 0.32 -8.61 3.02
N GLU A 118 -0.51 -9.64 2.93
CA GLU A 118 -0.03 -10.93 2.41
C GLU A 118 0.09 -10.94 0.90
N SER A 119 -0.83 -10.29 0.21
CA SER A 119 -0.78 -10.31 -1.25
C SER A 119 -1.22 -9.00 -1.85
N ILE A 120 -0.69 -8.72 -3.03
CA ILE A 120 -1.05 -7.54 -3.81
C ILE A 120 -1.35 -8.01 -5.22
N GLU A 121 -2.57 -7.75 -5.67
CA GLU A 121 -2.96 -8.08 -7.03
C GLU A 121 -3.16 -6.78 -7.80
N VAL A 122 -2.58 -6.69 -8.99
CA VAL A 122 -2.68 -5.49 -9.81
C VAL A 122 -3.74 -5.72 -10.87
N ILE A 123 -4.75 -4.86 -10.88
CA ILE A 123 -5.88 -4.98 -11.80
C ILE A 123 -5.98 -3.70 -12.60
N GLN A 124 -6.08 -3.80 -13.92
CA GLN A 124 -6.31 -2.63 -14.75
C GLN A 124 -7.78 -2.24 -14.62
N GLY A 125 -8.04 -0.97 -14.49
CA GLY A 125 -9.37 -0.44 -14.23
C GLY A 125 -9.58 -0.18 -12.76
N HIS A 126 -10.72 0.40 -12.42
CA HIS A 126 -11.08 0.63 -11.03
C HIS A 126 -11.96 -0.51 -10.56
N ALA A 127 -11.38 -1.40 -9.80
CA ALA A 127 -12.10 -2.52 -9.24
C ALA A 127 -12.47 -2.21 -7.79
N PHE A 128 -13.52 -2.87 -7.32
CA PHE A 128 -13.96 -2.69 -5.94
C PHE A 128 -13.84 -4.01 -5.22
N LEU A 129 -13.92 -3.96 -3.90
CA LEU A 129 -13.86 -5.17 -3.11
C LEU A 129 -15.07 -6.04 -3.42
N ASN A 130 -14.78 -7.32 -3.50
CA ASN A 130 -15.82 -8.27 -3.84
C ASN A 130 -15.89 -9.33 -2.75
N ASP A 131 -17.00 -9.36 -2.05
CA ASP A 131 -17.15 -10.26 -0.94
C ASP A 131 -17.19 -11.70 -1.32
N THR A 132 -17.51 -11.99 -2.55
CA THR A 132 -17.60 -13.38 -2.96
C THR A 132 -16.27 -14.06 -2.99
N THR A 133 -15.20 -13.31 -2.88
CA THR A 133 -13.89 -13.90 -2.89
C THR A 133 -13.49 -14.42 -1.54
N ALA A 134 -14.33 -14.28 -0.62
CA ALA A 134 -13.98 -14.63 0.74
C ALA A 134 -13.50 -16.06 0.87
#